data_33fc5f55818385d6f6572defc7928cb7
#
_entry.id   33fc5f55818385d6f6572defc7928cb7
#
_cell.length_a   1.000
_cell.length_b   1.000
_cell.length_c   1.000
_cell.angle_alpha   90.00
_cell.angle_beta   90.00
_cell.angle_gamma   90.00
#
_symmetry.space_group_name_H-M   'P 1'
#
loop_
_entity.id
_entity.type
_entity.pdbx_description
1 polymer ?
#
loop_
_entity_poly.entity_id
_entity_poly.type
_entity_poly.pdbx_seq_one_letter_code
_entity_poly.pdbx_strand_id
1 'polypeptide(L)'
;MLKDFATSIIQTLRQRGFQAYLVGGCVRDLLLGREPKDYDVATDATPNQVMDIFPETYAVGAQFGVVLVPVPHEEAGNGVPRQGRSHADAVEVATFRSDLGYSDGRHPDDVRFSQDPREDVARRDFTINGMLLDPLAGGTPGEVLDFVSGREDLKQGIIRTIGDPELRFDEDKLRMLRAVRFAARFEYTIDPATFAAMQKLAQQIQFVSRERVRDELTRMLVEGHARPAFLLLDESGLLAQVLPEISAMKGVEQPPEFHPEGDVFLHTLLLLENLPQPCPLTLAWGALLHDVGKPPTFRVAERIRFDNHVEVGVKMAEEICRRLRFSGDDTAQILALVANHMRFTHATRMSESTLKKFLRMPAFDEHLALHRADCLASHGNLSTYEFVQQKRAEIPPTTMRPTPLVTGDDLIAAGHIPGPKFREILSAVEDAQLEGRLSSRGAALDFVRREFPV
;
A
#
# COMPACT_ATOMS: atom_id res chain seq x y z
N MET A 1 -16.05 4.13 -21.28
CA MET A 1 -15.81 5.61 -21.18
C MET A 1 -14.32 5.97 -21.38
N LEU A 2 -13.38 5.62 -20.51
CA LEU A 2 -11.94 5.96 -20.71
C LEU A 2 -11.35 5.34 -22.00
N LYS A 3 -11.67 4.09 -22.33
CA LYS A 3 -11.24 3.43 -23.57
C LYS A 3 -11.70 4.19 -24.81
N ASP A 4 -12.95 4.56 -24.85
CA ASP A 4 -13.52 5.26 -26.02
C ASP A 4 -12.91 6.65 -26.17
N PHE A 5 -12.65 7.32 -25.03
CA PHE A 5 -11.97 8.60 -25.02
C PHE A 5 -10.51 8.50 -25.48
N ALA A 6 -9.73 7.53 -24.98
CA ALA A 6 -8.36 7.28 -25.46
C ALA A 6 -8.36 6.95 -26.98
N THR A 7 -9.35 6.18 -27.45
CA THR A 7 -9.52 5.87 -28.88
C THR A 7 -9.83 7.15 -29.69
N SER A 8 -10.66 8.06 -29.17
CA SER A 8 -10.96 9.34 -29.83
C SER A 8 -9.74 10.25 -29.93
N ILE A 9 -8.87 10.25 -28.88
CA ILE A 9 -7.59 10.96 -28.92
C ILE A 9 -6.71 10.41 -30.06
N ILE A 10 -6.58 9.09 -30.15
CA ILE A 10 -5.81 8.44 -31.24
C ILE A 10 -6.37 8.82 -32.61
N GLN A 11 -7.68 8.76 -32.77
CA GLN A 11 -8.34 9.15 -34.02
C GLN A 11 -8.04 10.60 -34.39
N THR A 12 -8.12 11.52 -33.43
CA THR A 12 -7.86 12.96 -33.66
C THR A 12 -6.41 13.21 -34.05
N LEU A 13 -5.44 12.57 -33.36
CA LEU A 13 -4.01 12.66 -33.69
C LEU A 13 -3.74 12.14 -35.12
N ARG A 14 -4.33 11.02 -35.51
CA ARG A 14 -4.16 10.45 -36.85
C ARG A 14 -4.78 11.32 -37.94
N GLN A 15 -5.91 11.96 -37.71
CA GLN A 15 -6.52 12.91 -38.64
C GLN A 15 -5.61 14.14 -38.88
N ARG A 16 -4.73 14.45 -37.94
CA ARG A 16 -3.71 15.51 -38.03
C ARG A 16 -2.38 15.01 -38.62
N GLY A 17 -2.29 13.73 -39.04
CA GLY A 17 -1.14 13.14 -39.69
C GLY A 17 -0.10 12.52 -38.76
N PHE A 18 -0.41 12.39 -37.46
CA PHE A 18 0.47 11.77 -36.49
C PHE A 18 0.21 10.26 -36.34
N GLN A 19 1.23 9.51 -35.95
CA GLN A 19 1.06 8.17 -35.44
C GLN A 19 0.56 8.23 -34.01
N ALA A 20 -0.36 7.34 -33.64
CA ALA A 20 -0.82 7.23 -32.24
C ALA A 20 -1.35 5.82 -31.96
N TYR A 21 -1.03 5.29 -30.78
CA TYR A 21 -1.35 3.94 -30.32
C TYR A 21 -1.65 3.93 -28.83
N LEU A 22 -2.45 2.96 -28.37
CA LEU A 22 -2.46 2.59 -26.95
C LEU A 22 -1.13 1.90 -26.60
N VAL A 23 -0.65 2.07 -25.35
CA VAL A 23 0.67 1.57 -24.95
C VAL A 23 0.72 1.16 -23.47
N GLY A 24 1.66 0.28 -23.14
CA GLY A 24 1.98 -0.04 -21.75
C GLY A 24 0.99 -0.99 -21.08
N GLY A 25 0.63 -0.68 -19.82
CA GLY A 25 -0.20 -1.54 -19.00
C GLY A 25 -1.58 -1.83 -19.58
N CYS A 26 -2.21 -0.86 -20.23
CA CYS A 26 -3.53 -1.05 -20.80
C CYS A 26 -3.53 -2.07 -21.96
N VAL A 27 -2.49 -2.10 -22.78
CA VAL A 27 -2.37 -3.08 -23.86
C VAL A 27 -2.25 -4.50 -23.31
N ARG A 28 -1.37 -4.69 -22.32
CA ARG A 28 -1.24 -5.98 -21.62
C ARG A 28 -2.56 -6.43 -21.00
N ASP A 29 -3.25 -5.55 -20.28
CA ASP A 29 -4.48 -5.90 -19.56
C ASP A 29 -5.61 -6.23 -20.57
N LEU A 30 -5.73 -5.48 -21.68
CA LEU A 30 -6.66 -5.80 -22.78
C LEU A 30 -6.38 -7.18 -23.41
N LEU A 31 -5.11 -7.53 -23.61
CA LEU A 31 -4.72 -8.84 -24.15
C LEU A 31 -5.01 -9.99 -23.17
N LEU A 32 -5.00 -9.72 -21.87
CA LEU A 32 -5.42 -10.65 -20.81
C LEU A 32 -6.94 -10.70 -20.60
N GLY A 33 -7.73 -9.93 -21.38
CA GLY A 33 -9.19 -9.85 -21.22
C GLY A 33 -9.61 -9.13 -19.92
N ARG A 34 -8.73 -8.32 -19.35
CA ARG A 34 -8.99 -7.51 -18.14
C ARG A 34 -9.32 -6.08 -18.54
N GLU A 35 -10.22 -5.43 -17.81
CA GLU A 35 -10.47 -3.99 -17.99
C GLU A 35 -9.33 -3.17 -17.38
N PRO A 36 -8.60 -2.36 -18.18
CA PRO A 36 -7.56 -1.47 -17.68
C PRO A 36 -8.13 -0.38 -16.76
N LYS A 37 -7.36 -0.02 -15.74
CA LYS A 37 -7.70 1.10 -14.84
C LYS A 37 -7.41 2.46 -15.47
N ASP A 38 -6.37 2.53 -16.28
CA ASP A 38 -5.85 3.69 -16.99
C ASP A 38 -5.56 3.35 -18.46
N TYR A 39 -5.54 4.35 -19.31
CA TYR A 39 -5.23 4.21 -20.73
C TYR A 39 -4.18 5.23 -21.11
N ASP A 40 -3.04 4.75 -21.61
CA ASP A 40 -1.94 5.57 -22.07
C ASP A 40 -1.87 5.55 -23.60
N VAL A 41 -1.64 6.73 -24.19
CA VAL A 41 -1.45 6.92 -25.64
C VAL A 41 -0.01 7.31 -25.89
N ALA A 42 0.64 6.65 -26.87
CA ALA A 42 1.94 7.04 -27.37
C ALA A 42 1.83 7.55 -28.80
N THR A 43 2.54 8.66 -29.13
CA THR A 43 2.44 9.36 -30.42
C THR A 43 3.79 9.95 -30.85
N ASP A 44 3.97 10.22 -32.15
CA ASP A 44 5.09 11.02 -32.65
C ASP A 44 4.82 12.55 -32.60
N ALA A 45 3.61 12.97 -32.21
CA ALA A 45 3.32 14.38 -31.95
C ALA A 45 4.10 14.87 -30.73
N THR A 46 4.78 16.02 -30.83
CA THR A 46 5.47 16.65 -29.73
C THR A 46 4.47 17.17 -28.67
N PRO A 47 4.89 17.41 -27.42
CA PRO A 47 4.00 17.95 -26.38
C PRO A 47 3.27 19.23 -26.80
N ASN A 48 3.95 20.15 -27.49
CA ASN A 48 3.33 21.38 -27.96
C ASN A 48 2.24 21.11 -29.01
N GLN A 49 2.50 20.19 -29.95
CA GLN A 49 1.50 19.79 -30.94
C GLN A 49 0.29 19.11 -30.30
N VAL A 50 0.49 18.29 -29.26
CA VAL A 50 -0.61 17.70 -28.49
C VAL A 50 -1.44 18.79 -27.81
N MET A 51 -0.79 19.77 -27.16
CA MET A 51 -1.49 20.90 -26.51
C MET A 51 -2.21 21.80 -27.51
N ASP A 52 -1.69 22.00 -28.71
CA ASP A 52 -2.35 22.75 -29.78
C ASP A 52 -3.61 22.03 -30.32
N ILE A 53 -3.60 20.70 -30.31
CA ILE A 53 -4.73 19.86 -30.77
C ILE A 53 -5.81 19.74 -29.69
N PHE A 54 -5.40 19.63 -28.43
CA PHE A 54 -6.30 19.46 -27.28
C PHE A 54 -6.15 20.66 -26.34
N PRO A 55 -7.03 21.66 -26.42
CA PRO A 55 -6.88 22.93 -25.69
C PRO A 55 -7.01 22.81 -24.18
N GLU A 56 -7.69 21.78 -23.67
CA GLU A 56 -7.78 21.50 -22.23
C GLU A 56 -6.77 20.41 -21.85
N THR A 57 -5.51 20.79 -21.63
CA THR A 57 -4.43 19.86 -21.27
C THR A 57 -3.64 20.35 -20.05
N TYR A 58 -3.01 19.41 -19.36
CA TYR A 58 -2.08 19.72 -18.28
C TYR A 58 -0.68 19.23 -18.66
N ALA A 59 0.27 20.16 -18.69
CA ALA A 59 1.68 19.89 -19.01
C ALA A 59 2.41 19.25 -17.81
N VAL A 60 2.00 18.05 -17.40
CA VAL A 60 2.62 17.32 -16.30
C VAL A 60 3.80 16.53 -16.86
N GLY A 61 5.01 17.11 -16.81
CA GLY A 61 6.19 16.48 -17.37
C GLY A 61 6.38 16.68 -18.88
N ALA A 62 5.93 17.79 -19.45
CA ALA A 62 6.09 18.13 -20.87
C ALA A 62 7.57 18.11 -21.31
N GLN A 63 8.51 18.47 -20.42
CA GLN A 63 9.95 18.32 -20.66
C GLN A 63 10.38 16.87 -20.88
N PHE A 64 9.60 15.90 -20.39
CA PHE A 64 9.80 14.46 -20.60
C PHE A 64 8.83 13.88 -21.66
N GLY A 65 8.12 14.73 -22.39
CA GLY A 65 7.24 14.30 -23.48
C GLY A 65 5.83 13.87 -23.06
N VAL A 66 5.36 14.17 -21.84
CA VAL A 66 4.06 13.71 -21.34
C VAL A 66 3.08 14.88 -21.16
N VAL A 67 1.86 14.70 -21.69
CA VAL A 67 0.74 15.63 -21.57
C VAL A 67 -0.48 14.85 -21.07
N LEU A 68 -1.21 15.39 -20.10
CA LEU A 68 -2.50 14.84 -19.66
C LEU A 68 -3.66 15.50 -20.39
N VAL A 69 -4.49 14.69 -21.03
CA VAL A 69 -5.73 15.12 -21.69
C VAL A 69 -6.91 14.70 -20.81
N PRO A 70 -7.61 15.64 -20.15
CA PRO A 70 -8.73 15.32 -19.27
C PRO A 70 -9.94 14.84 -20.07
N VAL A 71 -10.71 13.91 -19.49
CA VAL A 71 -11.98 13.47 -20.05
C VAL A 71 -12.96 14.67 -20.02
N PRO A 72 -13.60 15.02 -21.15
CA PRO A 72 -14.63 16.03 -21.15
C PRO A 72 -15.81 15.58 -20.28
N HIS A 73 -16.14 16.35 -19.25
CA HIS A 73 -17.40 16.17 -18.55
C HIS A 73 -18.49 16.95 -19.30
N GLU A 74 -19.57 16.28 -19.67
CA GLU A 74 -20.80 16.98 -20.03
C GLU A 74 -21.15 17.89 -18.84
N GLU A 75 -21.32 19.19 -19.13
CA GLU A 75 -21.69 20.19 -18.13
C GLU A 75 -23.03 19.76 -17.48
N ALA A 76 -22.96 19.12 -16.31
CA ALA A 76 -24.11 19.13 -15.41
C ALA A 76 -24.26 20.56 -14.93
N GLY A 77 -25.24 21.29 -15.57
CA GLY A 77 -25.46 22.70 -15.37
C GLY A 77 -25.49 23.08 -13.89
N ASN A 78 -24.45 23.75 -13.48
CA ASN A 78 -24.37 24.78 -12.45
C ASN A 78 -22.87 25.08 -12.21
N GLY A 79 -22.46 26.24 -12.70
CA GLY A 79 -21.09 26.73 -12.78
C GLY A 79 -20.36 26.88 -11.43
N VAL A 80 -19.94 25.78 -10.87
CA VAL A 80 -18.98 25.75 -9.75
C VAL A 80 -17.75 24.97 -10.21
N PRO A 81 -16.56 25.59 -10.32
CA PRO A 81 -15.32 24.90 -10.59
C PRO A 81 -15.03 23.96 -9.39
N ARG A 82 -15.12 22.63 -9.56
CA ARG A 82 -14.64 21.69 -8.56
C ARG A 82 -13.10 21.74 -8.56
N GLN A 83 -12.53 22.33 -7.52
CA GLN A 83 -11.12 22.14 -7.16
C GLN A 83 -10.89 20.67 -6.83
N GLY A 84 -9.97 19.99 -7.56
CA GLY A 84 -9.52 18.62 -7.32
C GLY A 84 -9.91 17.64 -8.44
N ARG A 85 -9.45 17.86 -9.69
CA ARG A 85 -9.45 16.80 -10.71
C ARG A 85 -8.37 15.79 -10.35
N SER A 86 -8.74 14.50 -10.18
CA SER A 86 -7.77 13.42 -9.97
C SER A 86 -7.15 12.99 -11.31
N HIS A 87 -5.92 12.47 -11.30
CA HIS A 87 -5.30 11.86 -12.48
C HIS A 87 -6.15 10.71 -13.09
N ALA A 88 -7.10 10.16 -12.32
CA ALA A 88 -8.00 9.11 -12.76
C ALA A 88 -8.99 9.53 -13.86
N ASP A 89 -9.17 10.84 -14.09
CA ASP A 89 -10.10 11.38 -15.08
C ASP A 89 -9.37 11.96 -16.32
N ALA A 90 -8.17 11.49 -16.62
CA ALA A 90 -7.37 11.95 -17.76
C ALA A 90 -6.68 10.78 -18.47
N VAL A 91 -6.39 10.96 -19.76
CA VAL A 91 -5.55 10.06 -20.55
C VAL A 91 -4.16 10.67 -20.66
N GLU A 92 -3.13 9.87 -20.37
CA GLU A 92 -1.74 10.26 -20.56
C GLU A 92 -1.37 10.11 -22.04
N VAL A 93 -0.90 11.20 -22.67
CA VAL A 93 -0.40 11.21 -24.04
C VAL A 93 1.11 11.46 -24.00
N ALA A 94 1.89 10.43 -24.34
CA ALA A 94 3.34 10.45 -24.34
C ALA A 94 3.91 10.54 -25.75
N THR A 95 4.84 11.47 -25.97
CA THR A 95 5.59 11.55 -27.23
C THR A 95 6.61 10.43 -27.30
N PHE A 96 6.72 9.75 -28.45
CA PHE A 96 7.80 8.78 -28.68
C PHE A 96 9.17 9.41 -28.41
N ARG A 97 10.00 8.69 -27.71
CA ARG A 97 11.31 9.22 -27.32
C ARG A 97 12.34 8.12 -27.12
N SER A 98 13.59 8.48 -27.32
CA SER A 98 14.75 7.77 -26.79
C SER A 98 15.33 8.55 -25.61
N ASP A 99 15.71 7.82 -24.58
CA ASP A 99 16.29 8.38 -23.37
C ASP A 99 17.82 8.27 -23.46
N LEU A 100 18.55 9.35 -23.10
CA LEU A 100 20.00 9.42 -23.17
C LEU A 100 20.58 9.67 -21.77
N GLY A 101 21.40 8.72 -21.28
CA GLY A 101 22.01 8.80 -19.97
C GLY A 101 21.00 8.70 -18.81
N TYR A 102 21.49 8.33 -17.63
CA TYR A 102 20.69 8.24 -16.41
C TYR A 102 21.58 8.47 -15.20
N SER A 103 22.16 9.68 -15.10
CA SER A 103 23.14 9.99 -14.06
C SER A 103 22.55 9.93 -12.64
N ASP A 104 21.25 10.20 -12.48
CA ASP A 104 20.54 10.11 -11.20
C ASP A 104 19.91 8.72 -10.94
N GLY A 105 20.04 7.77 -11.89
CA GLY A 105 19.44 6.43 -11.79
C GLY A 105 17.90 6.42 -11.84
N ARG A 106 17.27 7.46 -12.44
CA ARG A 106 15.81 7.57 -12.57
C ARG A 106 15.37 8.32 -13.82
N HIS A 107 15.86 9.55 -13.97
CA HIS A 107 15.48 10.42 -15.07
C HIS A 107 16.57 10.39 -16.14
N PRO A 108 16.18 10.33 -17.42
CA PRO A 108 17.17 10.50 -18.47
C PRO A 108 17.82 11.88 -18.35
N ASP A 109 19.12 11.95 -18.58
CA ASP A 109 19.89 13.20 -18.58
C ASP A 109 19.42 14.10 -19.73
N ASP A 110 19.04 13.49 -20.86
CA ASP A 110 18.46 14.16 -22.01
C ASP A 110 17.41 13.27 -22.68
N VAL A 111 16.41 13.90 -23.30
CA VAL A 111 15.29 13.25 -23.98
C VAL A 111 15.28 13.69 -25.44
N ARG A 112 15.41 12.75 -26.33
CA ARG A 112 15.27 12.97 -27.77
C ARG A 112 13.93 12.46 -28.26
N PHE A 113 13.04 13.34 -28.71
CA PHE A 113 11.80 12.93 -29.35
C PHE A 113 12.08 12.20 -30.67
N SER A 114 11.32 11.13 -30.92
CA SER A 114 11.47 10.25 -32.05
C SER A 114 10.16 10.14 -32.85
N GLN A 115 10.30 9.76 -34.11
CA GLN A 115 9.15 9.39 -34.95
C GLN A 115 9.00 7.85 -35.06
N ASP A 116 9.98 7.09 -34.54
CA ASP A 116 9.94 5.63 -34.57
C ASP A 116 9.41 5.08 -33.23
N PRO A 117 8.24 4.40 -33.23
CA PRO A 117 7.68 3.79 -32.03
C PRO A 117 8.58 2.72 -31.41
N ARG A 118 9.52 2.13 -32.18
CA ARG A 118 10.48 1.14 -31.66
C ARG A 118 11.43 1.73 -30.64
N GLU A 119 11.83 2.99 -30.81
CA GLU A 119 12.69 3.69 -29.84
C GLU A 119 11.98 3.90 -28.51
N ASP A 120 10.69 4.25 -28.53
CA ASP A 120 9.89 4.40 -27.33
C ASP A 120 9.69 3.06 -26.61
N VAL A 121 9.45 1.98 -27.36
CA VAL A 121 9.33 0.63 -26.82
C VAL A 121 10.65 0.19 -26.17
N ALA A 122 11.78 0.43 -26.84
CA ALA A 122 13.10 -0.03 -26.39
C ALA A 122 13.53 0.54 -25.02
N ARG A 123 13.03 1.70 -24.59
CA ARG A 123 13.35 2.30 -23.28
C ARG A 123 12.46 1.81 -22.13
N ARG A 124 11.40 1.05 -22.40
CA ARG A 124 10.45 0.55 -21.40
C ARG A 124 11.07 -0.55 -20.54
N ASP A 125 10.37 -0.91 -19.46
CA ASP A 125 10.85 -1.85 -18.45
C ASP A 125 10.83 -3.31 -18.95
N PHE A 126 9.64 -3.83 -19.21
CA PHE A 126 9.41 -5.26 -19.50
C PHE A 126 8.70 -5.45 -20.83
N THR A 127 8.99 -6.59 -21.49
CA THR A 127 8.42 -6.97 -22.79
C THR A 127 6.89 -6.92 -22.78
N ILE A 128 6.26 -7.41 -21.74
CA ILE A 128 4.79 -7.41 -21.58
C ILE A 128 4.17 -6.00 -21.48
N ASN A 129 4.97 -4.98 -21.22
CA ASN A 129 4.57 -3.56 -21.19
C ASN A 129 5.11 -2.79 -22.41
N GLY A 130 5.86 -3.46 -23.30
CA GLY A 130 6.48 -2.88 -24.50
C GLY A 130 5.66 -3.06 -25.78
N MET A 131 4.40 -3.39 -25.67
CA MET A 131 3.51 -3.55 -26.82
C MET A 131 2.71 -2.28 -27.09
N LEU A 132 2.43 -2.03 -28.37
CA LEU A 132 1.53 -1.00 -28.84
C LEU A 132 0.26 -1.64 -29.42
N LEU A 133 -0.88 -0.96 -29.30
CA LEU A 133 -2.15 -1.42 -29.85
C LEU A 133 -2.79 -0.32 -30.70
N ASP A 134 -3.12 -0.67 -31.92
CA ASP A 134 -3.97 0.14 -32.78
C ASP A 134 -5.45 -0.22 -32.56
N PRO A 135 -6.21 0.59 -31.80
CA PRO A 135 -7.62 0.29 -31.56
C PRO A 135 -8.51 0.58 -32.76
N LEU A 136 -8.02 1.26 -33.79
CA LEU A 136 -8.76 1.62 -35.01
C LEU A 136 -8.56 0.58 -36.12
N ALA A 137 -7.56 -0.30 -36.03
CA ALA A 137 -7.38 -1.41 -36.96
C ALA A 137 -8.40 -2.51 -36.67
N GLY A 138 -8.77 -3.26 -37.69
CA GLY A 138 -9.80 -4.31 -37.60
C GLY A 138 -9.48 -5.40 -36.59
N GLY A 139 -10.51 -5.93 -35.92
CA GLY A 139 -10.42 -6.99 -34.91
C GLY A 139 -10.65 -6.46 -33.48
N THR A 140 -10.78 -7.39 -32.51
CA THR A 140 -10.92 -7.07 -31.10
C THR A 140 -9.76 -7.70 -30.34
N PRO A 141 -8.95 -6.94 -29.60
CA PRO A 141 -9.09 -5.53 -29.19
C PRO A 141 -8.54 -4.50 -30.19
N GLY A 142 -7.99 -4.90 -31.34
CA GLY A 142 -7.29 -4.11 -32.35
C GLY A 142 -6.04 -4.83 -32.85
N GLU A 143 -5.20 -4.16 -33.64
CA GLU A 143 -3.93 -4.70 -34.13
C GLU A 143 -2.80 -4.40 -33.13
N VAL A 144 -2.05 -5.43 -32.74
CA VAL A 144 -0.91 -5.30 -31.81
C VAL A 144 0.39 -5.21 -32.61
N LEU A 145 1.14 -4.14 -32.37
CA LEU A 145 2.51 -3.98 -32.83
C LEU A 145 3.45 -4.40 -31.69
N ASP A 146 4.17 -5.49 -31.92
CA ASP A 146 5.09 -6.09 -30.94
C ASP A 146 6.51 -6.16 -31.51
N PHE A 147 7.40 -5.34 -30.98
CA PHE A 147 8.80 -5.27 -31.40
C PHE A 147 9.75 -6.01 -30.45
N VAL A 148 9.22 -6.54 -29.33
CA VAL A 148 10.02 -7.07 -28.23
C VAL A 148 9.58 -8.46 -27.77
N SER A 149 8.73 -9.11 -28.54
CA SER A 149 8.14 -10.42 -28.21
C SER A 149 7.29 -10.43 -26.94
N GLY A 150 6.68 -9.30 -26.61
CA GLY A 150 5.84 -9.14 -25.42
C GLY A 150 4.60 -10.02 -25.42
N ARG A 151 4.00 -10.31 -26.59
CA ARG A 151 2.86 -11.24 -26.72
C ARG A 151 3.24 -12.67 -26.35
N GLU A 152 4.43 -13.12 -26.76
CA GLU A 152 4.90 -14.46 -26.45
C GLU A 152 5.22 -14.58 -24.95
N ASP A 153 5.93 -13.61 -24.36
CA ASP A 153 6.20 -13.59 -22.94
C ASP A 153 4.90 -13.49 -22.11
N LEU A 154 3.91 -12.71 -22.58
CA LEU A 154 2.60 -12.63 -21.94
C LEU A 154 1.86 -13.98 -21.94
N LYS A 155 1.93 -14.71 -23.06
CA LYS A 155 1.33 -16.05 -23.21
C LYS A 155 2.04 -17.11 -22.38
N GLN A 156 3.37 -17.02 -22.28
CA GLN A 156 4.20 -17.95 -21.51
C GLN A 156 4.22 -17.63 -20.02
N GLY A 157 3.71 -16.48 -19.60
CA GLY A 157 3.75 -16.04 -18.21
C GLY A 157 5.18 -15.66 -17.77
N ILE A 158 5.89 -14.87 -18.57
CA ILE A 158 7.29 -14.49 -18.32
C ILE A 158 7.39 -12.97 -18.11
N ILE A 159 8.12 -12.57 -17.05
CA ILE A 159 8.57 -11.20 -16.85
C ILE A 159 10.03 -11.10 -17.32
N ARG A 160 10.23 -10.44 -18.44
CA ARG A 160 11.53 -10.23 -19.08
C ARG A 160 11.78 -8.75 -19.31
N THR A 161 12.99 -8.26 -19.02
CA THR A 161 13.40 -6.89 -19.38
C THR A 161 13.54 -6.74 -20.90
N ILE A 162 13.27 -5.54 -21.40
CA ILE A 162 13.53 -5.19 -22.78
C ILE A 162 15.03 -4.90 -22.93
N GLY A 163 15.73 -5.69 -23.74
CA GLY A 163 17.18 -5.59 -23.92
C GLY A 163 17.99 -6.20 -22.79
N ASP A 164 19.19 -5.69 -22.56
CA ASP A 164 20.11 -6.20 -21.53
C ASP A 164 19.61 -5.90 -20.12
N PRO A 165 19.38 -6.92 -19.25
CA PRO A 165 18.83 -6.72 -17.91
C PRO A 165 19.69 -5.83 -17.00
N GLU A 166 21.02 -5.98 -17.05
CA GLU A 166 21.90 -5.19 -16.20
C GLU A 166 21.84 -3.71 -16.57
N LEU A 167 21.86 -3.40 -17.86
CA LEU A 167 21.72 -2.03 -18.34
C LEU A 167 20.34 -1.44 -17.97
N ARG A 168 19.25 -2.22 -18.11
CA ARG A 168 17.91 -1.79 -17.74
C ARG A 168 17.77 -1.48 -16.27
N PHE A 169 18.37 -2.27 -15.39
CA PHE A 169 18.37 -2.00 -13.95
C PHE A 169 19.31 -0.87 -13.56
N ASP A 170 20.38 -0.66 -14.31
CA ASP A 170 21.29 0.48 -14.06
C ASP A 170 20.63 1.82 -14.39
N GLU A 171 19.78 1.89 -15.40
CA GLU A 171 18.98 3.07 -15.73
C GLU A 171 17.97 3.44 -14.65
N ASP A 172 17.19 2.47 -14.14
CA ASP A 172 16.26 2.65 -13.02
C ASP A 172 16.20 1.37 -12.17
N LYS A 173 16.87 1.43 -11.04
CA LYS A 173 16.98 0.31 -10.10
C LYS A 173 15.64 -0.10 -9.49
N LEU A 174 14.62 0.78 -9.50
CA LEU A 174 13.25 0.43 -9.07
C LEU A 174 12.63 -0.66 -9.95
N ARG A 175 13.09 -0.81 -11.19
CA ARG A 175 12.61 -1.87 -12.09
C ARG A 175 12.79 -3.28 -11.48
N MET A 176 13.77 -3.49 -10.59
CA MET A 176 13.91 -4.75 -9.85
C MET A 176 12.69 -5.04 -8.96
N LEU A 177 12.22 -4.05 -8.19
CA LEU A 177 11.00 -4.20 -7.38
C LEU A 177 9.74 -4.34 -8.25
N ARG A 178 9.70 -3.63 -9.38
CA ARG A 178 8.61 -3.75 -10.35
C ARG A 178 8.54 -5.15 -10.97
N ALA A 179 9.70 -5.78 -11.26
CA ALA A 179 9.75 -7.17 -11.74
C ALA A 179 9.11 -8.13 -10.74
N VAL A 180 9.47 -8.02 -9.46
CA VAL A 180 8.86 -8.81 -8.38
C VAL A 180 7.36 -8.59 -8.30
N ARG A 181 6.91 -7.32 -8.30
CA ARG A 181 5.49 -6.99 -8.23
C ARG A 181 4.69 -7.56 -9.42
N PHE A 182 5.20 -7.42 -10.64
CA PHE A 182 4.50 -7.97 -11.79
C PHE A 182 4.51 -9.50 -11.79
N ALA A 183 5.63 -10.14 -11.42
CA ALA A 183 5.71 -11.60 -11.31
C ALA A 183 4.69 -12.12 -10.29
N ALA A 184 4.61 -11.52 -9.11
CA ALA A 184 3.65 -11.90 -8.08
C ALA A 184 2.20 -11.64 -8.52
N ARG A 185 1.90 -10.43 -9.03
CA ARG A 185 0.55 -10.02 -9.42
C ARG A 185 -0.07 -10.87 -10.52
N PHE A 186 0.76 -11.32 -11.49
CA PHE A 186 0.29 -12.11 -12.61
C PHE A 186 0.52 -13.61 -12.44
N GLU A 187 1.20 -14.01 -11.36
CA GLU A 187 1.66 -15.38 -11.13
C GLU A 187 2.59 -15.86 -12.25
N TYR A 188 3.48 -14.94 -12.69
CA TYR A 188 4.43 -15.16 -13.77
C TYR A 188 5.83 -15.45 -13.23
N THR A 189 6.63 -16.16 -14.04
CA THR A 189 8.04 -16.43 -13.74
C THR A 189 8.90 -15.28 -14.23
N ILE A 190 9.93 -14.91 -13.47
CA ILE A 190 10.93 -13.95 -13.96
C ILE A 190 11.92 -14.70 -14.85
N ASP A 191 12.21 -14.15 -16.04
CA ASP A 191 13.22 -14.68 -16.95
C ASP A 191 14.56 -14.91 -16.23
N PRO A 192 15.25 -16.04 -16.45
CA PRO A 192 16.47 -16.37 -15.71
C PRO A 192 17.58 -15.32 -15.82
N ALA A 193 17.79 -14.69 -16.99
CA ALA A 193 18.80 -13.65 -17.15
C ALA A 193 18.40 -12.36 -16.38
N THR A 194 17.10 -12.02 -16.44
CA THR A 194 16.53 -10.90 -15.68
C THR A 194 16.69 -11.15 -14.18
N PHE A 195 16.39 -12.35 -13.68
CA PHE A 195 16.52 -12.69 -12.27
C PHE A 195 17.98 -12.70 -11.77
N ALA A 196 18.90 -13.25 -12.58
CA ALA A 196 20.33 -13.23 -12.27
C ALA A 196 20.89 -11.79 -12.17
N ALA A 197 20.46 -10.89 -13.05
CA ALA A 197 20.81 -9.48 -12.99
C ALA A 197 20.23 -8.81 -11.72
N MET A 198 19.01 -9.16 -11.32
CA MET A 198 18.41 -8.67 -10.05
C MET A 198 19.27 -9.10 -8.85
N GLN A 199 19.65 -10.37 -8.77
CA GLN A 199 20.51 -10.87 -7.68
C GLN A 199 21.86 -10.15 -7.63
N LYS A 200 22.49 -9.95 -8.79
CA LYS A 200 23.76 -9.25 -8.92
C LYS A 200 23.69 -7.79 -8.46
N LEU A 201 22.59 -7.12 -8.78
CA LEU A 201 22.40 -5.68 -8.56
C LEU A 201 21.54 -5.34 -7.34
N ALA A 202 21.08 -6.32 -6.57
CA ALA A 202 20.13 -6.15 -5.46
C ALA A 202 20.57 -5.04 -4.48
N GLN A 203 21.86 -4.95 -4.15
CA GLN A 203 22.39 -3.92 -3.25
C GLN A 203 22.18 -2.51 -3.77
N GLN A 204 22.12 -2.32 -5.08
CA GLN A 204 21.96 -1.00 -5.67
C GLN A 204 20.55 -0.40 -5.49
N ILE A 205 19.56 -1.20 -5.04
CA ILE A 205 18.22 -0.67 -4.71
C ILE A 205 18.27 0.43 -3.64
N GLN A 206 19.34 0.50 -2.87
CA GLN A 206 19.56 1.53 -1.86
C GLN A 206 19.69 2.95 -2.44
N PHE A 207 20.01 3.09 -3.72
CA PHE A 207 20.05 4.38 -4.42
C PHE A 207 18.68 4.90 -4.84
N VAL A 208 17.64 4.06 -4.77
CA VAL A 208 16.26 4.48 -5.05
C VAL A 208 15.69 5.26 -3.87
N SER A 209 14.93 6.32 -4.15
CA SER A 209 14.25 7.08 -3.10
C SER A 209 13.32 6.22 -2.26
N ARG A 210 13.29 6.46 -0.96
CA ARG A 210 12.55 5.63 0.00
C ARG A 210 11.04 5.64 -0.25
N GLU A 211 10.51 6.74 -0.74
CA GLU A 211 9.11 6.88 -1.14
C GLU A 211 8.76 5.92 -2.28
N ARG A 212 9.60 5.84 -3.33
CA ARG A 212 9.38 4.94 -4.46
C ARG A 212 9.44 3.46 -4.03
N VAL A 213 10.39 3.13 -3.15
CA VAL A 213 10.50 1.78 -2.56
C VAL A 213 9.25 1.46 -1.76
N ARG A 214 8.82 2.36 -0.85
CA ARG A 214 7.58 2.21 -0.09
C ARG A 214 6.37 1.97 -1.00
N ASP A 215 6.24 2.76 -2.04
CA ASP A 215 5.08 2.70 -2.93
C ASP A 215 5.00 1.36 -3.68
N GLU A 216 6.13 0.82 -4.15
CA GLU A 216 6.16 -0.51 -4.77
C GLU A 216 5.88 -1.64 -3.76
N LEU A 217 6.47 -1.57 -2.55
CA LEU A 217 6.18 -2.53 -1.47
C LEU A 217 4.71 -2.47 -1.04
N THR A 218 4.16 -1.27 -0.92
CA THR A 218 2.74 -1.09 -0.58
C THR A 218 1.83 -1.74 -1.62
N ARG A 219 2.11 -1.55 -2.92
CA ARG A 219 1.34 -2.21 -3.99
C ARG A 219 1.43 -3.74 -3.90
N MET A 220 2.59 -4.30 -3.58
CA MET A 220 2.74 -5.75 -3.36
C MET A 220 1.86 -6.24 -2.20
N LEU A 221 1.77 -5.45 -1.12
CA LEU A 221 1.00 -5.79 0.06
C LEU A 221 -0.52 -5.71 -0.15
N VAL A 222 -1.00 -4.64 -0.83
CA VAL A 222 -2.45 -4.36 -0.92
C VAL A 222 -3.14 -4.99 -2.13
N GLU A 223 -2.39 -5.47 -3.14
CA GLU A 223 -2.96 -6.06 -4.35
C GLU A 223 -3.32 -7.57 -4.20
N GLY A 224 -3.15 -8.16 -3.01
CA GLY A 224 -3.54 -9.54 -2.71
C GLY A 224 -2.49 -10.61 -3.06
N HIS A 225 -1.28 -10.21 -3.45
CA HIS A 225 -0.20 -11.14 -3.85
C HIS A 225 1.05 -10.96 -2.98
N ALA A 226 0.88 -10.61 -1.70
CA ALA A 226 1.97 -10.29 -0.80
C ALA A 226 2.93 -11.47 -0.59
N ARG A 227 2.42 -12.67 -0.34
CA ARG A 227 3.28 -13.84 -0.08
C ARG A 227 4.21 -14.16 -1.25
N PRO A 228 3.74 -14.39 -2.50
CA PRO A 228 4.65 -14.64 -3.62
C PRO A 228 5.62 -13.47 -3.86
N ALA A 229 5.19 -12.21 -3.65
CA ALA A 229 6.07 -11.06 -3.79
C ALA A 229 7.22 -11.09 -2.77
N PHE A 230 6.93 -11.33 -1.49
CA PHE A 230 7.95 -11.36 -0.43
C PHE A 230 8.89 -12.57 -0.53
N LEU A 231 8.42 -13.71 -1.02
CA LEU A 231 9.29 -14.85 -1.36
C LEU A 231 10.27 -14.49 -2.49
N LEU A 232 9.79 -13.86 -3.56
CA LEU A 232 10.65 -13.39 -4.67
C LEU A 232 11.62 -12.28 -4.23
N LEU A 233 11.19 -11.36 -3.35
CA LEU A 233 12.09 -10.36 -2.75
C LEU A 233 13.22 -11.01 -1.97
N ASP A 234 12.92 -12.07 -1.25
CA ASP A 234 13.91 -12.82 -0.48
C ASP A 234 14.87 -13.58 -1.38
N GLU A 235 14.36 -14.35 -2.35
CA GLU A 235 15.16 -15.14 -3.29
C GLU A 235 16.08 -14.26 -4.15
N SER A 236 15.65 -13.06 -4.51
CA SER A 236 16.44 -12.08 -5.25
C SER A 236 17.44 -11.30 -4.40
N GLY A 237 17.42 -11.44 -3.06
CA GLY A 237 18.24 -10.68 -2.13
C GLY A 237 17.78 -9.23 -1.90
N LEU A 238 16.69 -8.80 -2.55
CA LEU A 238 16.14 -7.44 -2.41
C LEU A 238 15.54 -7.23 -1.02
N LEU A 239 14.91 -8.25 -0.40
CA LEU A 239 14.30 -8.14 0.92
C LEU A 239 15.29 -7.65 1.98
N ALA A 240 16.49 -8.25 2.02
CA ALA A 240 17.54 -7.86 2.95
C ALA A 240 18.03 -6.41 2.76
N GLN A 241 17.84 -5.85 1.57
CA GLN A 241 18.26 -4.48 1.25
C GLN A 241 17.19 -3.43 1.60
N VAL A 242 15.90 -3.76 1.43
CA VAL A 242 14.80 -2.81 1.63
C VAL A 242 14.15 -2.92 3.01
N LEU A 243 14.02 -4.16 3.53
CA LEU A 243 13.42 -4.48 4.84
C LEU A 243 14.23 -5.58 5.56
N PRO A 244 15.47 -5.27 5.99
CA PRO A 244 16.32 -6.25 6.69
C PRO A 244 15.67 -6.82 7.94
N GLU A 245 14.79 -6.06 8.59
CA GLU A 245 14.04 -6.48 9.78
C GLU A 245 13.08 -7.64 9.45
N ILE A 246 12.44 -7.62 8.30
CA ILE A 246 11.57 -8.69 7.83
C ILE A 246 12.41 -9.91 7.40
N SER A 247 13.54 -9.68 6.74
CA SER A 247 14.49 -10.76 6.40
C SER A 247 15.00 -11.47 7.66
N ALA A 248 15.20 -10.75 8.77
CA ALA A 248 15.63 -11.31 10.06
C ALA A 248 14.58 -12.21 10.75
N MET A 249 13.34 -12.21 10.30
CA MET A 249 12.29 -13.11 10.82
C MET A 249 12.48 -14.58 10.36
N LYS A 250 13.25 -14.81 9.31
CA LYS A 250 13.50 -16.14 8.76
C LYS A 250 14.27 -17.00 9.74
N GLY A 251 13.81 -18.23 9.92
CA GLY A 251 14.41 -19.20 10.83
C GLY A 251 14.21 -18.87 12.31
N VAL A 252 13.45 -17.85 12.66
CA VAL A 252 13.05 -17.57 14.04
C VAL A 252 11.89 -18.48 14.41
N GLU A 253 12.20 -19.60 15.07
CA GLU A 253 11.23 -20.62 15.45
C GLU A 253 10.18 -20.08 16.43
N GLN A 254 8.96 -20.60 16.32
CA GLN A 254 7.84 -20.28 17.22
C GLN A 254 7.38 -21.54 17.95
N PRO A 255 6.66 -21.42 19.10
CA PRO A 255 6.11 -22.59 19.78
C PRO A 255 5.13 -23.35 18.86
N PRO A 256 5.40 -24.62 18.49
CA PRO A 256 4.57 -25.36 17.53
C PRO A 256 3.12 -25.57 17.97
N GLU A 257 2.86 -25.46 19.27
CA GLU A 257 1.51 -25.57 19.86
C GLU A 257 0.58 -24.44 19.39
N PHE A 258 1.16 -23.26 19.09
CA PHE A 258 0.41 -22.07 18.66
C PHE A 258 0.67 -21.70 17.20
N HIS A 259 1.82 -22.13 16.66
CA HIS A 259 2.32 -21.77 15.34
C HIS A 259 2.80 -23.00 14.56
N PRO A 260 1.88 -23.91 14.16
CA PRO A 260 2.24 -25.10 13.40
C PRO A 260 2.77 -24.80 12.00
N GLU A 261 2.56 -23.58 11.51
CA GLU A 261 2.98 -23.09 10.18
C GLU A 261 4.49 -22.89 10.03
N GLY A 262 5.24 -22.73 11.15
CA GLY A 262 6.69 -22.62 11.13
C GLY A 262 7.26 -21.38 11.81
N ASP A 263 8.24 -20.72 11.14
CA ASP A 263 8.94 -19.56 11.66
C ASP A 263 8.11 -18.25 11.54
N VAL A 264 8.61 -17.19 12.16
CA VAL A 264 7.94 -15.87 12.18
C VAL A 264 7.74 -15.30 10.77
N PHE A 265 8.67 -15.56 9.85
CA PHE A 265 8.56 -15.07 8.47
C PHE A 265 7.39 -15.76 7.73
N LEU A 266 7.34 -17.09 7.78
CA LEU A 266 6.26 -17.85 7.14
C LEU A 266 4.90 -17.53 7.75
N HIS A 267 4.82 -17.41 9.08
CA HIS A 267 3.61 -16.94 9.77
C HIS A 267 3.14 -15.58 9.22
N THR A 268 4.07 -14.60 9.16
CA THR A 268 3.74 -13.26 8.64
C THR A 268 3.22 -13.30 7.20
N LEU A 269 3.84 -14.13 6.33
CA LEU A 269 3.37 -14.26 4.95
C LEU A 269 1.98 -14.90 4.84
N LEU A 270 1.69 -15.91 5.66
CA LEU A 270 0.35 -16.54 5.73
C LEU A 270 -0.70 -15.56 6.26
N LEU A 271 -0.33 -14.74 7.24
CA LEU A 271 -1.21 -13.69 7.75
C LEU A 271 -1.59 -12.69 6.65
N LEU A 272 -0.61 -12.24 5.85
CA LEU A 272 -0.85 -11.32 4.73
C LEU A 272 -1.80 -11.89 3.67
N GLU A 273 -1.82 -13.20 3.44
CA GLU A 273 -2.78 -13.86 2.53
C GLU A 273 -4.22 -13.83 3.07
N ASN A 274 -4.40 -13.74 4.39
CA ASN A 274 -5.71 -13.73 5.04
C ASN A 274 -6.29 -12.32 5.23
N LEU A 275 -5.62 -11.27 4.74
CA LEU A 275 -6.11 -9.90 4.81
C LEU A 275 -7.33 -9.68 3.89
N PRO A 276 -8.28 -8.83 4.30
CA PRO A 276 -9.43 -8.50 3.46
C PRO A 276 -9.03 -7.78 2.19
N GLN A 277 -9.84 -7.91 1.14
CA GLN A 277 -9.68 -7.16 -0.10
C GLN A 277 -10.95 -6.31 -0.36
N PRO A 278 -10.81 -5.01 -0.64
CA PRO A 278 -9.56 -4.22 -0.68
C PRO A 278 -8.92 -4.06 0.71
N CYS A 279 -7.59 -4.04 0.76
CA CYS A 279 -6.84 -3.89 2.01
C CYS A 279 -6.35 -2.45 2.19
N PRO A 280 -6.64 -1.78 3.32
CA PRO A 280 -6.03 -0.50 3.65
C PRO A 280 -4.50 -0.61 3.79
N LEU A 281 -3.79 0.42 3.35
CA LEU A 281 -2.33 0.51 3.46
C LEU A 281 -1.87 0.28 4.92
N THR A 282 -2.50 0.95 5.87
CA THR A 282 -2.17 0.89 7.30
C THR A 282 -2.32 -0.53 7.85
N LEU A 283 -3.41 -1.22 7.49
CA LEU A 283 -3.63 -2.62 7.87
C LEU A 283 -2.55 -3.54 7.27
N ALA A 284 -2.24 -3.38 5.98
CA ALA A 284 -1.26 -4.22 5.29
C ALA A 284 0.15 -4.08 5.91
N TRP A 285 0.58 -2.85 6.19
CA TRP A 285 1.85 -2.58 6.87
C TRP A 285 1.83 -2.97 8.35
N GLY A 286 0.72 -2.73 9.06
CA GLY A 286 0.55 -3.19 10.43
C GLY A 286 0.67 -4.72 10.54
N ALA A 287 0.08 -5.44 9.59
CA ALA A 287 0.17 -6.89 9.46
C ALA A 287 1.60 -7.37 9.17
N LEU A 288 2.32 -6.73 8.24
CA LEU A 288 3.71 -7.04 7.95
C LEU A 288 4.62 -6.83 9.17
N LEU A 289 4.35 -5.82 9.99
CA LEU A 289 5.22 -5.38 11.08
C LEU A 289 4.78 -5.87 12.47
N HIS A 290 3.63 -6.54 12.63
CA HIS A 290 3.08 -6.88 13.95
C HIS A 290 4.06 -7.64 14.84
N ASP A 291 4.83 -8.53 14.24
CA ASP A 291 5.80 -9.41 14.91
C ASP A 291 7.27 -9.04 14.66
N VAL A 292 7.55 -7.85 14.12
CA VAL A 292 8.92 -7.42 13.81
C VAL A 292 9.87 -7.39 15.02
N GLY A 293 9.32 -7.32 16.22
CA GLY A 293 10.07 -7.39 17.48
C GLY A 293 10.43 -8.79 17.95
N LYS A 294 9.92 -9.87 17.33
CA LYS A 294 10.21 -11.25 17.74
C LYS A 294 11.68 -11.65 17.58
N PRO A 295 12.35 -11.37 16.43
CA PRO A 295 13.75 -11.76 16.27
C PRO A 295 14.69 -11.24 17.36
N PRO A 296 14.73 -9.95 17.72
CA PRO A 296 15.63 -9.45 18.76
C PRO A 296 15.25 -9.88 20.19
N THR A 297 14.02 -10.39 20.41
CA THR A 297 13.53 -10.83 21.71
C THR A 297 13.46 -12.35 21.85
N PHE A 298 13.89 -13.08 20.82
CA PHE A 298 13.91 -14.54 20.80
C PHE A 298 14.78 -15.11 21.92
N ARG A 299 14.21 -16.01 22.71
CA ARG A 299 14.92 -16.74 23.77
C ARG A 299 14.38 -18.15 23.86
N VAL A 300 15.30 -19.11 24.02
CA VAL A 300 14.98 -20.50 24.34
C VAL A 300 15.31 -20.74 25.82
N ALA A 301 14.27 -21.04 26.61
CA ALA A 301 14.41 -21.46 28.02
C ALA A 301 13.75 -22.84 28.18
N GLU A 302 12.79 -23.00 29.09
CA GLU A 302 11.92 -24.19 29.10
C GLU A 302 11.04 -24.32 27.87
N ARG A 303 10.76 -23.17 27.24
CA ARG A 303 10.03 -23.00 25.98
C ARG A 303 10.55 -21.77 25.23
N ILE A 304 10.18 -21.64 23.95
CA ILE A 304 10.45 -20.44 23.18
C ILE A 304 9.63 -19.26 23.75
N ARG A 305 10.29 -18.10 23.90
CA ARG A 305 9.71 -16.86 24.44
C ARG A 305 10.13 -15.66 23.61
N PHE A 306 9.25 -14.64 23.60
CA PHE A 306 9.44 -13.36 22.94
C PHE A 306 9.05 -12.21 23.90
N ASP A 307 9.72 -12.16 25.06
CA ASP A 307 9.36 -11.18 26.09
C ASP A 307 9.56 -9.75 25.59
N ASN A 308 8.54 -8.89 25.74
CA ASN A 308 8.48 -7.49 25.29
C ASN A 308 8.61 -7.30 23.77
N HIS A 309 8.29 -8.31 22.94
CA HIS A 309 8.36 -8.16 21.47
C HIS A 309 7.46 -7.05 20.95
N VAL A 310 6.32 -6.76 21.61
CA VAL A 310 5.41 -5.68 21.21
C VAL A 310 6.07 -4.32 21.36
N GLU A 311 6.68 -4.04 22.55
CA GLU A 311 7.34 -2.76 22.82
C GLU A 311 8.58 -2.54 21.93
N VAL A 312 9.34 -3.61 21.69
CA VAL A 312 10.48 -3.60 20.77
C VAL A 312 9.97 -3.42 19.34
N GLY A 313 8.93 -4.15 18.96
CA GLY A 313 8.30 -4.09 17.64
C GLY A 313 7.77 -2.70 17.29
N VAL A 314 7.13 -2.00 18.25
CA VAL A 314 6.65 -0.63 18.05
C VAL A 314 7.82 0.32 17.71
N LYS A 315 8.94 0.23 18.42
CA LYS A 315 10.13 1.06 18.15
C LYS A 315 10.72 0.77 16.77
N MET A 316 10.84 -0.51 16.43
CA MET A 316 11.33 -0.93 15.11
C MET A 316 10.40 -0.48 13.99
N ALA A 317 9.08 -0.63 14.17
CA ALA A 317 8.08 -0.18 13.21
C ALA A 317 8.13 1.36 13.01
N GLU A 318 8.33 2.13 14.08
CA GLU A 318 8.52 3.60 14.00
C GLU A 318 9.75 3.97 13.15
N GLU A 319 10.87 3.28 13.35
CA GLU A 319 12.08 3.49 12.57
C GLU A 319 11.90 3.12 11.10
N ILE A 320 11.19 2.01 10.81
CA ILE A 320 10.84 1.58 9.46
C ILE A 320 9.94 2.63 8.78
N CYS A 321 8.88 3.06 9.44
CA CYS A 321 7.97 4.09 8.92
C CYS A 321 8.71 5.40 8.63
N ARG A 322 9.57 5.84 9.52
CA ARG A 322 10.41 7.04 9.33
C ARG A 322 11.38 6.87 8.16
N ARG A 323 12.07 5.71 8.04
CA ARG A 323 12.99 5.39 6.95
C ARG A 323 12.29 5.38 5.59
N LEU A 324 11.07 4.84 5.54
CA LEU A 324 10.24 4.76 4.33
C LEU A 324 9.38 6.01 4.09
N ARG A 325 9.47 7.01 4.97
CA ARG A 325 8.79 8.31 4.84
C ARG A 325 7.27 8.19 4.75
N PHE A 326 6.68 7.44 5.65
CA PHE A 326 5.24 7.44 5.83
C PHE A 326 4.74 8.79 6.36
N SER A 327 3.46 9.10 6.11
CA SER A 327 2.80 10.24 6.76
C SER A 327 2.69 10.03 8.27
N GLY A 328 2.48 11.11 9.03
CA GLY A 328 2.27 11.02 10.48
C GLY A 328 1.04 10.18 10.84
N ASP A 329 -0.04 10.35 10.09
CA ASP A 329 -1.31 9.64 10.33
C ASP A 329 -1.17 8.14 10.02
N ASP A 330 -0.57 7.78 8.88
CA ASP A 330 -0.30 6.37 8.55
C ASP A 330 0.60 5.73 9.59
N THR A 331 1.68 6.42 9.99
CA THR A 331 2.60 5.94 11.02
C THR A 331 1.86 5.68 12.32
N ALA A 332 1.05 6.63 12.80
CA ALA A 332 0.31 6.48 14.05
C ALA A 332 -0.62 5.25 14.01
N GLN A 333 -1.32 5.01 12.90
CA GLN A 333 -2.20 3.85 12.76
C GLN A 333 -1.42 2.53 12.66
N ILE A 334 -0.32 2.48 11.90
CA ILE A 334 0.55 1.29 11.81
C ILE A 334 1.08 0.92 13.20
N LEU A 335 1.62 1.90 13.95
CA LEU A 335 2.13 1.69 15.30
C LEU A 335 1.04 1.23 16.27
N ALA A 336 -0.19 1.78 16.14
CA ALA A 336 -1.32 1.35 16.95
C ALA A 336 -1.68 -0.12 16.68
N LEU A 337 -1.64 -0.58 15.42
CA LEU A 337 -1.86 -1.98 15.05
C LEU A 337 -0.80 -2.89 15.68
N VAL A 338 0.48 -2.55 15.57
CA VAL A 338 1.59 -3.30 16.20
C VAL A 338 1.45 -3.30 17.72
N ALA A 339 1.16 -2.16 18.36
CA ALA A 339 1.06 -2.05 19.81
C ALA A 339 -0.11 -2.84 20.41
N ASN A 340 -1.19 -3.04 19.65
CA ASN A 340 -2.42 -3.59 20.18
C ASN A 340 -2.74 -5.02 19.69
N HIS A 341 -1.93 -5.64 18.80
CA HIS A 341 -2.27 -6.93 18.21
C HIS A 341 -2.48 -8.03 19.26
N MET A 342 -1.71 -8.04 20.36
CA MET A 342 -1.83 -9.00 21.44
C MET A 342 -3.01 -8.74 22.40
N ARG A 343 -3.64 -7.55 22.36
CA ARG A 343 -4.70 -7.20 23.33
C ARG A 343 -5.96 -8.05 23.19
N PHE A 344 -6.21 -8.59 22.00
CA PHE A 344 -7.35 -9.47 21.74
C PHE A 344 -7.32 -10.74 22.60
N THR A 345 -6.15 -11.27 22.91
CA THR A 345 -6.00 -12.48 23.75
C THR A 345 -6.65 -12.32 25.12
N HIS A 346 -6.81 -11.09 25.60
CA HIS A 346 -7.41 -10.76 26.88
C HIS A 346 -8.85 -10.21 26.78
N ALA A 347 -9.42 -10.07 25.59
CA ALA A 347 -10.69 -9.36 25.36
C ALA A 347 -11.84 -9.95 26.19
N THR A 348 -11.92 -11.29 26.30
CA THR A 348 -12.97 -11.98 27.08
C THR A 348 -12.87 -11.77 28.60
N ARG A 349 -11.72 -11.28 29.09
CA ARG A 349 -11.46 -11.03 30.52
C ARG A 349 -11.41 -9.52 30.86
N MET A 350 -11.60 -8.66 29.88
CA MET A 350 -11.64 -7.21 30.11
C MET A 350 -12.86 -6.81 30.95
N SER A 351 -12.68 -5.83 31.85
CA SER A 351 -13.81 -5.15 32.48
C SER A 351 -14.66 -4.45 31.41
N GLU A 352 -15.90 -4.14 31.70
CA GLU A 352 -16.80 -3.47 30.76
C GLU A 352 -16.25 -2.13 30.27
N SER A 353 -15.67 -1.33 31.18
CA SER A 353 -15.02 -0.07 30.84
C SER A 353 -13.82 -0.27 29.89
N THR A 354 -12.96 -1.24 30.19
CA THR A 354 -11.78 -1.56 29.39
C THR A 354 -12.20 -2.07 27.99
N LEU A 355 -13.20 -2.94 27.92
CA LEU A 355 -13.72 -3.45 26.66
C LEU A 355 -14.31 -2.32 25.79
N LYS A 356 -15.14 -1.43 26.36
CA LYS A 356 -15.68 -0.28 25.63
C LYS A 356 -14.58 0.66 25.15
N LYS A 357 -13.55 0.93 25.96
CA LYS A 357 -12.37 1.71 25.54
C LYS A 357 -11.59 1.01 24.43
N PHE A 358 -11.48 -0.30 24.47
CA PHE A 358 -10.84 -1.10 23.43
C PHE A 358 -11.62 -1.04 22.11
N LEU A 359 -12.94 -1.26 22.14
CA LEU A 359 -13.81 -1.27 20.96
C LEU A 359 -13.91 0.09 20.24
N ARG A 360 -13.66 1.20 20.95
CA ARG A 360 -13.74 2.55 20.39
C ARG A 360 -12.40 3.10 19.86
N MET A 361 -11.34 2.28 19.82
CA MET A 361 -10.06 2.72 19.25
C MET A 361 -10.24 3.21 17.81
N PRO A 362 -9.43 4.18 17.36
CA PRO A 362 -9.42 4.61 15.97
C PRO A 362 -9.23 3.42 15.02
N ALA A 363 -9.88 3.44 13.87
CA ALA A 363 -9.82 2.40 12.84
C ALA A 363 -9.92 0.97 13.42
N PHE A 364 -10.84 0.73 14.38
CA PHE A 364 -10.96 -0.56 15.08
C PHE A 364 -11.19 -1.73 14.12
N ASP A 365 -11.79 -1.49 12.96
CA ASP A 365 -12.01 -2.52 11.94
C ASP A 365 -10.68 -3.10 11.44
N GLU A 366 -9.62 -2.29 11.34
CA GLU A 366 -8.28 -2.77 10.97
C GLU A 366 -7.66 -3.62 12.08
N HIS A 367 -7.81 -3.24 13.35
CA HIS A 367 -7.36 -4.06 14.48
C HIS A 367 -8.07 -5.42 14.51
N LEU A 368 -9.37 -5.43 14.27
CA LEU A 368 -10.17 -6.65 14.25
C LEU A 368 -9.81 -7.54 13.05
N ALA A 369 -9.55 -6.93 11.87
CA ALA A 369 -9.12 -7.65 10.68
C ALA A 369 -7.73 -8.25 10.84
N LEU A 370 -6.77 -7.51 11.45
CA LEU A 370 -5.45 -8.03 11.79
C LEU A 370 -5.54 -9.25 12.70
N HIS A 371 -6.31 -9.15 13.80
CA HIS A 371 -6.51 -10.28 14.73
C HIS A 371 -7.12 -11.49 14.03
N ARG A 372 -8.13 -11.30 13.17
CA ARG A 372 -8.71 -12.39 12.40
C ARG A 372 -7.67 -13.06 11.50
N ALA A 373 -6.88 -12.28 10.78
CA ALA A 373 -5.85 -12.80 9.88
C ALA A 373 -4.76 -13.56 10.64
N ASP A 374 -4.35 -13.07 11.81
CA ASP A 374 -3.40 -13.71 12.71
C ASP A 374 -3.91 -15.06 13.23
N CYS A 375 -5.15 -15.13 13.70
CA CYS A 375 -5.78 -16.39 14.10
C CYS A 375 -5.83 -17.41 12.96
N LEU A 376 -6.17 -16.98 11.74
CA LEU A 376 -6.25 -17.87 10.58
C LEU A 376 -4.88 -18.35 10.12
N ALA A 377 -3.85 -17.53 10.28
CA ALA A 377 -2.47 -17.87 9.94
C ALA A 377 -1.83 -18.81 10.97
N SER A 378 -2.38 -18.94 12.18
CA SER A 378 -1.83 -19.73 13.28
C SER A 378 -2.76 -20.90 13.64
N HIS A 379 -3.43 -20.84 14.78
CA HIS A 379 -4.22 -21.91 15.35
C HIS A 379 -5.65 -22.06 14.77
N GLY A 380 -6.13 -21.16 13.94
CA GLY A 380 -7.46 -21.16 13.31
C GLY A 380 -8.65 -20.88 14.24
N ASN A 381 -8.43 -20.60 15.52
CA ASN A 381 -9.50 -20.37 16.49
C ASN A 381 -9.97 -18.91 16.45
N LEU A 382 -11.21 -18.69 16.01
CA LEU A 382 -11.83 -17.37 15.87
C LEU A 382 -12.74 -16.98 17.05
N SER A 383 -12.77 -17.75 18.13
CA SER A 383 -13.71 -17.50 19.25
C SER A 383 -13.58 -16.10 19.86
N THR A 384 -12.36 -15.57 20.00
CA THR A 384 -12.12 -14.22 20.51
C THR A 384 -12.54 -13.15 19.48
N TYR A 385 -12.30 -13.40 18.20
CA TYR A 385 -12.75 -12.52 17.13
C TYR A 385 -14.28 -12.40 17.12
N GLU A 386 -14.98 -13.53 17.18
CA GLU A 386 -16.45 -13.61 17.20
C GLU A 386 -17.03 -12.91 18.43
N PHE A 387 -16.43 -13.15 19.60
CA PHE A 387 -16.82 -12.46 20.85
C PHE A 387 -16.71 -10.94 20.71
N VAL A 388 -15.60 -10.44 20.20
CA VAL A 388 -15.36 -8.99 20.03
C VAL A 388 -16.32 -8.39 19.00
N GLN A 389 -16.55 -9.09 17.90
CA GLN A 389 -17.50 -8.67 16.87
C GLN A 389 -18.93 -8.60 17.42
N GLN A 390 -19.35 -9.62 18.16
CA GLN A 390 -20.65 -9.64 18.83
C GLN A 390 -20.80 -8.49 19.83
N LYS A 391 -19.81 -8.29 20.70
CA LYS A 391 -19.82 -7.19 21.69
C LYS A 391 -19.89 -5.82 21.05
N ARG A 392 -19.20 -5.63 19.95
CA ARG A 392 -19.26 -4.38 19.17
C ARG A 392 -20.66 -4.12 18.58
N ALA A 393 -21.34 -5.17 18.15
CA ALA A 393 -22.71 -5.05 17.62
C ALA A 393 -23.75 -4.83 18.73
N GLU A 394 -23.55 -5.41 19.91
CA GLU A 394 -24.46 -5.31 21.05
C GLU A 394 -24.39 -3.94 21.74
N ILE A 395 -23.22 -3.30 21.78
CA ILE A 395 -23.00 -2.06 22.53
C ILE A 395 -23.30 -0.84 21.64
N PRO A 396 -24.30 -0.01 21.97
CA PRO A 396 -24.61 1.18 21.19
C PRO A 396 -23.44 2.19 21.16
N PRO A 397 -23.22 2.90 20.05
CA PRO A 397 -22.14 3.90 19.94
C PRO A 397 -22.20 4.97 21.04
N THR A 398 -23.38 5.39 21.46
CA THR A 398 -23.59 6.36 22.55
C THR A 398 -23.11 5.86 23.91
N THR A 399 -23.18 4.54 24.14
CA THR A 399 -22.68 3.89 25.36
C THR A 399 -21.17 3.68 25.31
N MET A 400 -20.60 3.47 24.11
CA MET A 400 -19.14 3.39 23.95
C MET A 400 -18.44 4.72 24.14
N ARG A 401 -19.10 5.84 23.78
CA ARG A 401 -18.57 7.20 23.89
C ARG A 401 -19.59 8.14 24.54
N PRO A 402 -19.90 7.94 25.83
CA PRO A 402 -20.82 8.82 26.52
C PRO A 402 -20.22 10.22 26.68
N THR A 403 -21.09 11.23 26.76
CA THR A 403 -20.65 12.58 27.12
C THR A 403 -20.02 12.55 28.52
N PRO A 404 -18.83 13.12 28.72
CA PRO A 404 -18.17 13.15 30.02
C PRO A 404 -19.08 13.79 31.11
N LEU A 405 -19.23 13.13 32.25
CA LEU A 405 -19.99 13.65 33.39
C LEU A 405 -19.23 14.72 34.16
N VAL A 406 -17.90 14.70 34.11
CA VAL A 406 -17.01 15.67 34.77
C VAL A 406 -15.94 16.09 33.77
N THR A 407 -15.64 17.39 33.77
CA THR A 407 -14.61 18.02 32.94
C THR A 407 -13.45 18.53 33.82
N GLY A 408 -12.37 19.01 33.20
CA GLY A 408 -11.26 19.64 33.91
C GLY A 408 -11.70 20.87 34.69
N ASP A 409 -12.63 21.66 34.14
CA ASP A 409 -13.17 22.86 34.79
C ASP A 409 -13.98 22.51 36.07
N ASP A 410 -14.70 21.39 36.03
CA ASP A 410 -15.40 20.89 37.24
C ASP A 410 -14.44 20.49 38.35
N LEU A 411 -13.29 19.92 37.99
CA LEU A 411 -12.24 19.57 38.95
C LEU A 411 -11.60 20.83 39.56
N ILE A 412 -11.38 21.88 38.77
CA ILE A 412 -10.89 23.19 39.26
C ILE A 412 -11.91 23.80 40.23
N ALA A 413 -13.19 23.81 39.86
CA ALA A 413 -14.27 24.29 40.72
C ALA A 413 -14.41 23.49 42.03
N ALA A 414 -14.02 22.21 41.99
CA ALA A 414 -13.98 21.35 43.20
C ALA A 414 -12.71 21.52 44.03
N GLY A 415 -11.79 22.42 43.67
CA GLY A 415 -10.58 22.75 44.43
C GLY A 415 -9.32 21.98 44.02
N HIS A 416 -9.38 21.13 42.98
CA HIS A 416 -8.21 20.40 42.50
C HIS A 416 -7.29 21.32 41.69
N ILE A 417 -5.97 21.12 41.83
CA ILE A 417 -4.95 21.87 41.11
C ILE A 417 -4.67 21.12 39.75
N PRO A 418 -4.69 21.84 38.59
CA PRO A 418 -4.35 21.24 37.30
C PRO A 418 -3.00 20.53 37.31
N GLY A 419 -2.97 19.28 36.85
CA GLY A 419 -1.76 18.48 36.85
C GLY A 419 -2.02 17.02 36.44
N PRO A 420 -1.03 16.13 36.59
CA PRO A 420 -1.14 14.71 36.21
C PRO A 420 -2.32 13.98 36.84
N LYS A 421 -2.71 14.37 38.09
CA LYS A 421 -3.88 13.83 38.82
C LYS A 421 -5.20 14.01 38.03
N PHE A 422 -5.35 15.10 37.23
CA PHE A 422 -6.57 15.31 36.44
C PHE A 422 -6.86 14.15 35.53
N ARG A 423 -5.83 13.62 34.83
CA ARG A 423 -5.98 12.47 33.96
C ARG A 423 -6.44 11.24 34.75
N GLU A 424 -5.88 11.00 35.91
CA GLU A 424 -6.25 9.89 36.78
C GLU A 424 -7.72 10.00 37.23
N ILE A 425 -8.12 11.18 37.77
CA ILE A 425 -9.49 11.42 38.22
C ILE A 425 -10.49 11.27 37.05
N LEU A 426 -10.24 11.95 35.92
CA LEU A 426 -11.13 11.90 34.78
C LEU A 426 -11.23 10.49 34.21
N SER A 427 -10.14 9.71 34.18
CA SER A 427 -10.16 8.31 33.74
C SER A 427 -10.97 7.43 34.72
N ALA A 428 -10.84 7.63 36.04
CA ALA A 428 -11.62 6.87 37.02
C ALA A 428 -13.13 7.16 36.92
N VAL A 429 -13.50 8.46 36.73
CA VAL A 429 -14.88 8.86 36.50
C VAL A 429 -15.41 8.24 35.20
N GLU A 430 -14.64 8.28 34.10
CA GLU A 430 -15.01 7.67 32.83
C GLU A 430 -15.19 6.16 32.95
N ASP A 431 -14.30 5.45 33.66
CA ASP A 431 -14.43 4.03 33.91
C ASP A 431 -15.73 3.71 34.68
N ALA A 432 -16.02 4.43 35.71
CA ALA A 432 -17.24 4.28 36.50
C ALA A 432 -18.52 4.62 35.70
N GLN A 433 -18.44 5.59 34.79
CA GLN A 433 -19.51 5.93 33.84
C GLN A 433 -19.73 4.84 32.81
N LEU A 434 -18.65 4.32 32.20
CA LEU A 434 -18.71 3.24 31.21
C LEU A 434 -19.26 1.93 31.82
N GLU A 435 -19.05 1.68 33.12
CA GLU A 435 -19.57 0.54 33.86
C GLU A 435 -21.00 0.77 34.38
N GLY A 436 -21.61 1.93 34.11
CA GLY A 436 -22.96 2.28 34.55
C GLY A 436 -23.08 2.62 36.04
N ARG A 437 -21.95 2.72 36.78
CA ARG A 437 -21.93 3.07 38.18
C ARG A 437 -22.22 4.55 38.43
N LEU A 438 -21.93 5.40 37.45
CA LEU A 438 -22.21 6.82 37.45
C LEU A 438 -23.09 7.18 36.25
N SER A 439 -24.23 7.83 36.53
CA SER A 439 -25.19 8.23 35.48
C SER A 439 -25.52 9.73 35.49
N SER A 440 -25.01 10.49 36.46
CA SER A 440 -25.26 11.92 36.56
C SER A 440 -24.02 12.69 37.02
N ARG A 441 -23.94 13.98 36.63
CA ARG A 441 -22.85 14.88 37.03
C ARG A 441 -22.74 15.01 38.53
N GLY A 442 -23.90 15.07 39.27
CA GLY A 442 -23.88 15.15 40.72
C GLY A 442 -23.22 13.94 41.38
N ALA A 443 -23.65 12.72 40.96
CA ALA A 443 -23.05 11.49 41.48
C ALA A 443 -21.56 11.38 41.13
N ALA A 444 -21.16 11.88 39.97
CA ALA A 444 -19.75 11.89 39.56
C ALA A 444 -18.88 12.85 40.36
N LEU A 445 -19.40 14.03 40.69
CA LEU A 445 -18.70 14.97 41.58
C LEU A 445 -18.60 14.45 43.04
N ASP A 446 -19.62 13.78 43.52
CA ASP A 446 -19.58 13.14 44.87
C ASP A 446 -18.58 11.97 44.88
N PHE A 447 -18.49 11.20 43.77
CA PHE A 447 -17.48 10.16 43.60
C PHE A 447 -16.05 10.79 43.66
N VAL A 448 -15.81 11.90 42.95
CA VAL A 448 -14.52 12.60 42.95
C VAL A 448 -14.15 13.05 44.36
N ARG A 449 -15.09 13.68 45.09
CA ARG A 449 -14.84 14.14 46.49
C ARG A 449 -14.48 13.01 47.43
N ARG A 450 -15.10 11.83 47.24
CA ARG A 450 -14.87 10.68 48.11
C ARG A 450 -13.56 9.96 47.82
N GLU A 451 -13.29 9.69 46.55
CA GLU A 451 -12.15 8.86 46.12
C GLU A 451 -10.86 9.67 45.95
N PHE A 452 -10.99 10.98 45.70
CA PHE A 452 -9.88 11.89 45.43
C PHE A 452 -10.04 13.18 46.26
N PRO A 453 -9.89 13.12 47.55
CA PRO A 453 -9.95 14.34 48.39
C PRO A 453 -8.84 15.32 48.01
N VAL A 454 -9.13 16.63 48.10
CA VAL A 454 -8.23 17.75 47.77
C VAL A 454 -7.10 17.87 48.78
#